data_dc21755c1c5245e70d91cb9e6c636f6d
#
_entry.id   dc21755c1c5245e70d91cb9e6c636f6d
#
_cell.length_a   1.000
_cell.length_b   1.000
_cell.length_c   1.000
_cell.angle_alpha   90.00
_cell.angle_beta   90.00
_cell.angle_gamma   90.00
#
_symmetry.space_group_name_H-M   'P 1'
#
loop_
_entity.id
_entity.type
_entity.pdbx_description
1 polymer ?
#
loop_
_entity_poly.entity_id
_entity_poly.type
_entity_poly.pdbx_seq_one_letter_code
_entity_poly.pdbx_strand_id
1 'polypeptide(L)'
;MRLLLRYLFLLCSLSLMPAGQVVAGLPDTIDKIRGSVVGIGTVFPNKGPDGRGQLPTFRGTGFVVGNGRQVVTNFHVIQKPLDNEKKELLAVFSGEGKASRVYPANLIRTDEAHDLALLEIAGPALPPLVVESSRTLREGEEVAFTGFPIGLVLGLQPVTHRGIVSAVTPIVMPAMSSATLTAAQIKRARQPFEVYQLDATAYPGSSGSPVYDVETGRVVAVINSVFVKESKEAMLHNPSAISYAIPSAYVNALLEAAAAAQ
;
A
#
# COMPACT_ATOMS: atom_id res chain seq x y z
N MET A 1 25.70 20.73 61.20
CA MET A 1 25.54 21.51 59.94
C MET A 1 26.18 20.84 58.71
N ARG A 2 27.35 20.20 58.82
CA ARG A 2 28.02 19.53 57.66
C ARG A 2 27.45 18.17 57.27
N LEU A 3 26.73 17.46 58.16
CA LEU A 3 26.12 16.16 57.83
C LEU A 3 24.78 16.35 57.07
N LEU A 4 23.99 17.32 57.40
CA LEU A 4 22.70 17.59 56.72
C LEU A 4 22.87 17.99 55.24
N LEU A 5 23.97 18.68 54.89
CA LEU A 5 24.29 19.09 53.53
C LEU A 5 24.65 17.90 52.61
N ARG A 6 25.22 16.81 53.18
CA ARG A 6 25.56 15.60 52.42
C ARG A 6 24.35 14.74 52.02
N TYR A 7 23.31 14.74 52.86
CA TYR A 7 22.06 14.01 52.56
C TYR A 7 21.16 14.78 51.58
N LEU A 8 21.26 16.12 51.54
CA LEU A 8 20.51 16.94 50.60
C LEU A 8 21.07 16.79 49.15
N PHE A 9 22.38 16.56 48.98
CA PHE A 9 23.00 16.28 47.68
C PHE A 9 22.73 14.86 47.19
N LEU A 10 22.50 13.89 48.08
CA LEU A 10 22.20 12.49 47.69
C LEU A 10 20.73 12.33 47.27
N LEU A 11 19.81 13.17 47.76
CA LEU A 11 18.40 13.17 47.36
C LEU A 11 18.13 13.89 46.03
N CYS A 12 19.01 14.80 45.61
CA CYS A 12 18.85 15.54 44.35
C CYS A 12 19.36 14.77 43.12
N SER A 13 20.15 13.71 43.28
CA SER A 13 20.68 12.90 42.16
C SER A 13 19.76 11.74 41.72
N LEU A 14 18.61 11.55 42.40
CA LEU A 14 17.71 10.43 42.10
C LEU A 14 16.53 10.80 41.19
N SER A 15 16.45 12.01 40.67
CA SER A 15 15.25 12.51 39.96
C SER A 15 15.44 12.84 38.47
N LEU A 16 16.55 12.44 37.84
CA LEU A 16 16.71 12.52 36.38
C LEU A 16 16.81 11.11 35.78
N MET A 17 15.77 10.29 35.97
CA MET A 17 15.54 9.21 35.01
C MET A 17 15.01 9.88 33.72
N PRO A 18 15.68 9.77 32.59
CA PRO A 18 15.08 10.20 31.33
C PRO A 18 13.77 9.44 31.19
N ALA A 19 12.66 10.16 30.99
CA ALA A 19 11.40 9.55 30.61
C ALA A 19 11.69 8.78 29.32
N GLY A 20 11.74 7.45 29.41
CA GLY A 20 11.93 6.60 28.25
C GLY A 20 10.86 6.98 27.24
N GLN A 21 11.24 7.40 26.06
CA GLN A 21 10.29 7.59 24.97
C GLN A 21 9.63 6.23 24.75
N VAL A 22 8.34 6.15 25.00
CA VAL A 22 7.53 4.99 24.62
C VAL A 22 7.53 5.00 23.09
N VAL A 23 8.37 4.16 22.51
CA VAL A 23 8.34 3.92 21.05
C VAL A 23 7.01 3.25 20.77
N ALA A 24 6.19 3.87 19.92
CA ALA A 24 4.93 3.29 19.52
C ALA A 24 5.20 1.92 18.88
N GLY A 25 4.55 0.89 19.40
CA GLY A 25 4.67 -0.45 18.84
C GLY A 25 3.88 -0.59 17.54
N LEU A 26 4.16 -1.63 16.77
CA LEU A 26 3.42 -1.94 15.55
C LEU A 26 1.88 -1.94 15.73
N PRO A 27 1.29 -2.41 16.84
CA PRO A 27 -0.16 -2.29 17.07
C PRO A 27 -0.66 -0.84 17.04
N ASP A 28 0.04 0.09 17.70
CA ASP A 28 -0.34 1.52 17.73
C ASP A 28 -0.21 2.14 16.33
N THR A 29 0.80 1.71 15.56
CA THR A 29 0.99 2.15 14.18
C THR A 29 -0.14 1.64 13.28
N ILE A 30 -0.52 0.36 13.41
CA ILE A 30 -1.65 -0.22 12.68
C ILE A 30 -2.95 0.55 12.95
N ASP A 31 -3.25 0.86 14.20
CA ASP A 31 -4.45 1.60 14.58
C ASP A 31 -4.50 2.99 13.93
N LYS A 32 -3.35 3.66 13.81
CA LYS A 32 -3.24 4.97 13.14
C LYS A 32 -3.46 4.88 11.63
N ILE A 33 -2.91 3.86 10.96
CA ILE A 33 -2.89 3.79 9.49
C ILE A 33 -4.10 3.07 8.90
N ARG A 34 -4.76 2.21 9.67
CA ARG A 34 -5.83 1.32 9.20
C ARG A 34 -6.94 2.05 8.45
N GLY A 35 -7.37 3.21 8.95
CA GLY A 35 -8.41 4.02 8.30
C GLY A 35 -8.03 4.64 6.96
N SER A 36 -6.74 4.62 6.63
CA SER A 36 -6.19 5.16 5.39
C SER A 36 -5.96 4.09 4.33
N VAL A 37 -6.03 2.81 4.69
CA VAL A 37 -5.89 1.68 3.76
C VAL A 37 -7.27 1.33 3.21
N VAL A 38 -7.37 1.25 1.89
CA VAL A 38 -8.65 1.11 1.19
C VAL A 38 -8.60 -0.01 0.16
N GLY A 39 -9.76 -0.61 -0.09
CA GLY A 39 -9.92 -1.56 -1.20
C GLY A 39 -10.11 -0.82 -2.52
N ILE A 40 -9.60 -1.39 -3.61
CA ILE A 40 -9.80 -0.91 -4.97
C ILE A 40 -10.59 -1.94 -5.75
N GLY A 41 -11.58 -1.46 -6.50
CA GLY A 41 -12.41 -2.35 -7.32
C GLY A 41 -13.38 -1.58 -8.19
N THR A 42 -14.51 -2.22 -8.50
CA THR A 42 -15.54 -1.60 -9.34
C THR A 42 -16.93 -1.85 -8.79
N VAL A 43 -17.85 -0.99 -9.15
CA VAL A 43 -19.27 -1.09 -8.80
C VAL A 43 -20.15 -0.86 -10.02
N PHE A 44 -21.37 -1.34 -9.96
CA PHE A 44 -22.38 -1.19 -10.99
C PHE A 44 -23.54 -0.36 -10.42
N PRO A 45 -23.78 0.87 -10.88
CA PRO A 45 -24.83 1.74 -10.37
C PRO A 45 -26.23 1.25 -10.75
N ASN A 46 -26.33 0.47 -11.83
CA ASN A 46 -27.61 -0.03 -12.33
C ASN A 46 -27.89 -1.45 -11.84
N LYS A 47 -29.16 -1.75 -11.64
CA LYS A 47 -29.62 -3.13 -11.47
C LYS A 47 -29.47 -3.90 -12.77
N GLY A 48 -29.12 -5.18 -12.66
CA GLY A 48 -29.09 -6.09 -13.80
C GLY A 48 -30.47 -6.30 -14.43
N PRO A 49 -30.54 -6.99 -15.58
CA PRO A 49 -31.80 -7.29 -16.26
C PRO A 49 -32.79 -8.07 -15.39
N ASP A 50 -32.31 -8.81 -14.39
CA ASP A 50 -33.09 -9.57 -13.40
C ASP A 50 -33.64 -8.70 -12.24
N GLY A 51 -33.38 -7.37 -12.27
CA GLY A 51 -33.77 -6.44 -11.22
C GLY A 51 -32.87 -6.49 -9.98
N ARG A 52 -31.82 -7.35 -9.97
CA ARG A 52 -30.87 -7.49 -8.87
C ARG A 52 -29.69 -6.55 -9.07
N GLY A 53 -29.13 -6.03 -7.98
CA GLY A 53 -27.87 -5.31 -8.00
C GLY A 53 -26.72 -6.26 -8.36
N GLN A 54 -25.79 -5.79 -9.22
CA GLN A 54 -24.58 -6.54 -9.48
C GLN A 54 -23.62 -6.39 -8.29
N LEU A 55 -22.93 -7.46 -7.95
CA LEU A 55 -21.97 -7.44 -6.85
C LEU A 55 -20.75 -6.61 -7.23
N PRO A 56 -20.18 -5.83 -6.28
CA PRO A 56 -18.92 -5.16 -6.48
C PRO A 56 -17.81 -6.16 -6.83
N THR A 57 -16.87 -5.72 -7.66
CA THR A 57 -15.66 -6.49 -7.96
C THR A 57 -14.50 -5.89 -7.20
N PHE A 58 -13.80 -6.70 -6.42
CA PHE A 58 -12.56 -6.28 -5.77
C PHE A 58 -11.36 -6.64 -6.66
N ARG A 59 -10.40 -5.71 -6.80
CA ARG A 59 -9.23 -5.85 -7.67
C ARG A 59 -7.89 -5.77 -6.94
N GLY A 60 -7.82 -5.02 -5.83
CA GLY A 60 -6.60 -4.82 -5.07
C GLY A 60 -6.76 -3.84 -3.91
N THR A 61 -5.65 -3.39 -3.40
CA THR A 61 -5.54 -2.45 -2.29
C THR A 61 -5.04 -1.09 -2.78
N GLY A 62 -5.30 -0.05 -2.02
CA GLY A 62 -4.75 1.29 -2.18
C GLY A 62 -4.62 1.97 -0.83
N PHE A 63 -4.09 3.17 -0.82
CA PHE A 63 -4.01 3.98 0.39
C PHE A 63 -4.19 5.47 0.08
N VAL A 64 -4.76 6.16 1.04
CA VAL A 64 -5.10 7.58 0.94
C VAL A 64 -3.86 8.44 1.18
N VAL A 65 -3.70 9.50 0.37
CA VAL A 65 -2.58 10.45 0.46
C VAL A 65 -3.05 11.90 0.26
N GLY A 66 -2.13 12.84 0.40
CA GLY A 66 -2.31 14.24 0.07
C GLY A 66 -3.48 14.90 0.81
N ASN A 67 -4.48 15.36 0.08
CA ASN A 67 -5.65 16.06 0.62
C ASN A 67 -6.73 15.14 1.21
N GLY A 68 -6.46 13.83 1.33
CA GLY A 68 -7.42 12.85 1.82
C GLY A 68 -8.43 12.35 0.79
N ARG A 69 -8.36 12.83 -0.45
CA ARG A 69 -9.18 12.34 -1.57
C ARG A 69 -8.36 11.60 -2.61
N GLN A 70 -7.07 11.76 -2.58
CA GLN A 70 -6.15 11.07 -3.47
C GLN A 70 -5.83 9.68 -2.93
N VAL A 71 -5.82 8.68 -3.81
CA VAL A 71 -5.57 7.27 -3.48
C VAL A 71 -4.53 6.72 -4.42
N VAL A 72 -3.44 6.20 -3.87
CA VAL A 72 -2.39 5.50 -4.61
C VAL A 72 -2.69 4.00 -4.64
N THR A 73 -2.48 3.39 -5.79
CA THR A 73 -2.55 1.93 -6.00
C THR A 73 -1.59 1.51 -7.11
N ASN A 74 -1.55 0.23 -7.47
CA ASN A 74 -0.83 -0.19 -8.66
C ASN A 74 -1.64 0.05 -9.94
N PHE A 75 -0.95 0.31 -11.05
CA PHE A 75 -1.57 0.49 -12.36
C PHE A 75 -2.30 -0.79 -12.83
N HIS A 76 -1.68 -1.98 -12.66
CA HIS A 76 -2.30 -3.24 -13.06
C HIS A 76 -3.63 -3.53 -12.32
N VAL A 77 -3.85 -2.97 -11.13
CA VAL A 77 -5.10 -3.11 -10.35
C VAL A 77 -6.27 -2.46 -11.10
N ILE A 78 -6.01 -1.36 -11.81
CA ILE A 78 -7.02 -0.59 -12.53
C ILE A 78 -6.98 -0.76 -14.04
N GLN A 79 -5.98 -1.46 -14.58
CA GLN A 79 -5.71 -1.59 -16.01
C GLN A 79 -6.83 -2.30 -16.78
N LYS A 80 -7.58 -3.21 -16.14
CA LYS A 80 -8.68 -3.90 -16.79
C LYS A 80 -9.76 -2.90 -17.21
N PRO A 81 -10.15 -2.84 -18.49
CA PRO A 81 -11.21 -1.96 -18.96
C PRO A 81 -12.50 -2.11 -18.16
N LEU A 82 -13.21 -1.01 -17.99
CA LEU A 82 -14.54 -0.98 -17.40
C LEU A 82 -15.60 -1.41 -18.43
N ASP A 83 -16.62 -2.10 -17.97
CA ASP A 83 -17.76 -2.48 -18.79
C ASP A 83 -18.70 -1.27 -18.98
N ASN A 84 -18.53 -0.57 -20.09
CA ASN A 84 -19.32 0.63 -20.41
C ASN A 84 -20.80 0.32 -20.65
N GLU A 85 -21.14 -0.87 -21.15
CA GLU A 85 -22.53 -1.27 -21.38
C GLU A 85 -23.29 -1.41 -20.04
N LYS A 86 -22.62 -1.94 -19.03
CA LYS A 86 -23.16 -2.06 -17.67
C LYS A 86 -22.92 -0.83 -16.80
N LYS A 87 -22.30 0.22 -17.35
CA LYS A 87 -21.92 1.44 -16.60
C LYS A 87 -21.07 1.13 -15.38
N GLU A 88 -20.12 0.19 -15.52
CA GLU A 88 -19.17 -0.14 -14.47
C GLU A 88 -18.33 1.10 -14.10
N LEU A 89 -18.18 1.37 -12.82
CA LEU A 89 -17.43 2.49 -12.29
C LEU A 89 -16.28 2.00 -11.42
N LEU A 90 -15.14 2.65 -11.53
CA LEU A 90 -14.04 2.47 -10.60
C LEU A 90 -14.47 2.94 -9.21
N ALA A 91 -14.12 2.19 -8.18
CA ALA A 91 -14.54 2.47 -6.81
C ALA A 91 -13.46 2.17 -5.77
N VAL A 92 -13.51 2.96 -4.71
CA VAL A 92 -12.69 2.81 -3.51
C VAL A 92 -13.59 2.36 -2.37
N PHE A 93 -13.20 1.31 -1.66
CA PHE A 93 -13.89 0.75 -0.51
C PHE A 93 -13.14 1.13 0.76
N SER A 94 -13.74 1.96 1.61
CA SER A 94 -13.16 2.38 2.88
C SER A 94 -13.94 1.81 4.05
N GLY A 95 -13.24 1.47 5.13
CA GLY A 95 -13.81 0.81 6.30
C GLY A 95 -13.76 -0.70 6.22
N GLU A 96 -14.37 -1.37 7.18
CA GLU A 96 -14.23 -2.82 7.38
C GLU A 96 -15.60 -3.51 7.38
N GLY A 97 -15.67 -4.69 6.80
CA GLY A 97 -16.83 -5.56 6.83
C GLY A 97 -18.13 -4.84 6.43
N LYS A 98 -19.15 -4.94 7.26
CA LYS A 98 -20.47 -4.31 7.01
C LYS A 98 -20.46 -2.77 7.14
N ALA A 99 -19.44 -2.19 7.77
CA ALA A 99 -19.28 -0.75 7.91
C ALA A 99 -18.54 -0.11 6.73
N SER A 100 -18.16 -0.90 5.71
CA SER A 100 -17.48 -0.39 4.53
C SER A 100 -18.39 0.59 3.76
N ARG A 101 -17.75 1.66 3.27
CA ARG A 101 -18.36 2.68 2.41
C ARG A 101 -17.70 2.62 1.04
N VAL A 102 -18.49 2.88 0.02
CA VAL A 102 -18.04 2.87 -1.37
C VAL A 102 -18.02 4.29 -1.91
N TYR A 103 -16.90 4.67 -2.50
CA TYR A 103 -16.72 5.96 -3.13
C TYR A 103 -16.38 5.74 -4.61
N PRO A 104 -17.17 6.29 -5.55
CA PRO A 104 -16.73 6.36 -6.95
C PRO A 104 -15.39 7.07 -7.05
N ALA A 105 -14.55 6.61 -7.95
CA ALA A 105 -13.21 7.15 -8.12
C ALA A 105 -12.90 7.41 -9.60
N ASN A 106 -12.13 8.44 -9.84
CA ASN A 106 -11.61 8.78 -11.16
C ASN A 106 -10.11 8.59 -11.21
N LEU A 107 -9.60 8.15 -12.35
CA LEU A 107 -8.17 8.09 -12.61
C LEU A 107 -7.63 9.51 -12.85
N ILE A 108 -6.64 9.92 -12.07
CA ILE A 108 -5.94 11.21 -12.21
C ILE A 108 -4.70 11.05 -13.07
N ARG A 109 -3.86 10.05 -12.74
CA ARG A 109 -2.57 9.85 -13.41
C ARG A 109 -2.09 8.42 -13.29
N THR A 110 -1.29 7.98 -14.25
CA THR A 110 -0.59 6.69 -14.19
C THR A 110 0.91 6.90 -14.36
N ASP A 111 1.67 6.02 -13.73
CA ASP A 111 3.07 5.75 -14.04
C ASP A 111 3.18 4.25 -14.37
N GLU A 112 2.97 3.94 -15.63
CA GLU A 112 2.99 2.55 -16.11
C GLU A 112 4.38 1.92 -16.01
N ALA A 113 5.45 2.73 -16.07
CA ALA A 113 6.81 2.24 -15.97
C ALA A 113 7.07 1.65 -14.58
N HIS A 114 6.55 2.29 -13.54
CA HIS A 114 6.69 1.86 -12.15
C HIS A 114 5.43 1.17 -11.61
N ASP A 115 4.44 0.88 -12.49
CA ASP A 115 3.19 0.21 -12.11
C ASP A 115 2.42 0.92 -10.98
N LEU A 116 2.31 2.25 -11.05
CA LEU A 116 1.58 3.07 -10.10
C LEU A 116 0.42 3.82 -10.76
N ALA A 117 -0.63 4.08 -9.98
CA ALA A 117 -1.77 4.89 -10.37
C ALA A 117 -2.24 5.76 -9.22
N LEU A 118 -2.68 6.97 -9.56
CA LEU A 118 -3.29 7.94 -8.66
C LEU A 118 -4.77 8.10 -9.03
N LEU A 119 -5.63 7.86 -8.06
CA LEU A 119 -7.08 8.03 -8.17
C LEU A 119 -7.54 9.21 -7.32
N GLU A 120 -8.71 9.76 -7.63
CA GLU A 120 -9.43 10.71 -6.77
C GLU A 120 -10.82 10.20 -6.47
N ILE A 121 -11.18 10.18 -5.18
CA ILE A 121 -12.51 9.76 -4.73
C ILE A 121 -13.51 10.91 -4.79
N ALA A 122 -14.73 10.61 -5.22
CA ALA A 122 -15.87 11.50 -5.14
C ALA A 122 -16.53 11.34 -3.75
N GLY A 123 -16.10 12.16 -2.77
CA GLY A 123 -16.62 12.04 -1.40
C GLY A 123 -15.84 12.88 -0.38
N PRO A 124 -16.12 12.69 0.91
CA PRO A 124 -15.38 13.35 1.97
C PRO A 124 -13.92 12.88 1.99
N ALA A 125 -13.04 13.73 2.52
CA ALA A 125 -11.65 13.37 2.75
C ALA A 125 -11.57 12.23 3.77
N LEU A 126 -10.69 11.26 3.49
CA LEU A 126 -10.29 10.18 4.39
C LEU A 126 -8.94 10.52 5.04
N PRO A 127 -8.56 9.89 6.14
CA PRO A 127 -7.26 10.13 6.78
C PRO A 127 -6.11 9.83 5.79
N PRO A 128 -5.22 10.77 5.47
CA PRO A 128 -4.11 10.50 4.56
C PRO A 128 -2.90 9.93 5.29
N LEU A 129 -2.15 9.04 4.62
CA LEU A 129 -0.82 8.62 5.03
C LEU A 129 0.23 9.61 4.54
N VAL A 130 1.30 9.70 5.31
CA VAL A 130 2.49 10.45 4.92
C VAL A 130 3.40 9.53 4.11
N VAL A 131 3.71 9.92 2.89
CA VAL A 131 4.67 9.22 2.04
C VAL A 131 6.07 9.74 2.37
N GLU A 132 7.01 8.81 2.61
CA GLU A 132 8.40 9.16 2.88
C GLU A 132 9.08 9.70 1.61
N SER A 133 9.77 10.82 1.71
CA SER A 133 10.29 11.55 0.54
C SER A 133 11.78 11.30 0.26
N SER A 134 12.58 10.98 1.26
CA SER A 134 14.04 11.03 1.13
C SER A 134 14.76 9.77 1.60
N ARG A 135 14.07 8.82 2.20
CA ARG A 135 14.69 7.62 2.77
C ARG A 135 14.66 6.48 1.77
N THR A 136 15.81 5.96 1.43
CA THR A 136 15.97 4.65 0.82
C THR A 136 16.14 3.61 1.92
N LEU A 137 15.36 2.53 1.86
CA LEU A 137 15.50 1.43 2.82
C LEU A 137 16.78 0.65 2.57
N ARG A 138 17.34 0.10 3.64
CA ARG A 138 18.48 -0.81 3.60
C ARG A 138 18.03 -2.23 3.89
N GLU A 139 18.80 -3.18 3.43
CA GLU A 139 18.60 -4.59 3.78
C GLU A 139 18.65 -4.78 5.31
N GLY A 140 17.75 -5.61 5.84
CA GLY A 140 17.57 -5.86 7.26
C GLY A 140 16.62 -4.89 7.96
N GLU A 141 16.18 -3.78 7.33
CA GLU A 141 15.22 -2.86 7.95
C GLU A 141 13.84 -3.49 8.04
N GLU A 142 13.20 -3.33 9.19
CA GLU A 142 11.85 -3.82 9.44
C GLU A 142 10.80 -2.94 8.77
N VAL A 143 9.84 -3.61 8.15
CA VAL A 143 8.69 -2.96 7.52
C VAL A 143 7.42 -3.76 7.80
N ALA A 144 6.28 -3.10 7.67
CA ALA A 144 5.00 -3.77 7.64
C ALA A 144 4.19 -3.27 6.43
N PHE A 145 3.24 -4.08 5.98
CA PHE A 145 2.25 -3.63 5.00
C PHE A 145 0.86 -4.12 5.41
N THR A 146 -0.14 -3.33 5.09
CA THR A 146 -1.54 -3.64 5.37
C THR A 146 -2.34 -3.56 4.08
N GLY A 147 -3.16 -4.57 3.84
CA GLY A 147 -3.99 -4.64 2.65
C GLY A 147 -5.17 -5.58 2.80
N PHE A 148 -5.88 -5.82 1.71
CA PHE A 148 -7.06 -6.68 1.66
C PHE A 148 -6.76 -7.94 0.83
N PRO A 149 -6.02 -8.91 1.39
CA PRO A 149 -5.74 -10.15 0.68
C PRO A 149 -7.05 -10.89 0.41
N ILE A 150 -7.13 -11.54 -0.77
CA ILE A 150 -8.27 -12.37 -1.18
C ILE A 150 -9.61 -11.58 -1.18
N GLY A 151 -9.56 -10.26 -1.02
CA GLY A 151 -10.66 -9.32 -1.22
C GLY A 151 -11.94 -9.65 -0.46
N LEU A 152 -13.07 -9.74 -1.19
CA LEU A 152 -14.40 -9.95 -0.62
C LEU A 152 -14.59 -11.29 0.10
N VAL A 153 -13.74 -12.29 -0.14
CA VAL A 153 -13.84 -13.60 0.52
C VAL A 153 -13.64 -13.47 2.03
N LEU A 154 -12.75 -12.56 2.47
CA LEU A 154 -12.53 -12.26 3.88
C LEU A 154 -13.40 -11.10 4.40
N GLY A 155 -14.35 -10.59 3.59
CA GLY A 155 -15.29 -9.57 4.01
C GLY A 155 -14.69 -8.18 4.18
N LEU A 156 -13.69 -7.79 3.36
CA LEU A 156 -12.98 -6.50 3.46
C LEU A 156 -12.36 -6.28 4.86
N GLN A 157 -11.72 -7.30 5.39
CA GLN A 157 -10.91 -7.16 6.60
C GLN A 157 -9.46 -6.88 6.21
N PRO A 158 -8.88 -5.75 6.64
CA PRO A 158 -7.47 -5.47 6.38
C PRO A 158 -6.59 -6.41 7.18
N VAL A 159 -5.56 -6.94 6.52
CA VAL A 159 -4.57 -7.84 7.12
C VAL A 159 -3.20 -7.19 7.07
N THR A 160 -2.50 -7.22 8.20
CA THR A 160 -1.13 -6.70 8.30
C THR A 160 -0.14 -7.84 8.30
N HIS A 161 0.91 -7.67 7.49
CA HIS A 161 2.10 -8.52 7.46
C HIS A 161 3.30 -7.69 7.89
N ARG A 162 4.22 -8.31 8.63
CA ARG A 162 5.51 -7.73 9.02
C ARG A 162 6.63 -8.56 8.41
N GLY A 163 7.70 -7.91 8.01
CA GLY A 163 8.90 -8.55 7.49
C GLY A 163 10.07 -7.59 7.48
N ILE A 164 11.11 -7.96 6.76
CA ILE A 164 12.29 -7.13 6.53
C ILE A 164 12.51 -6.90 5.04
N VAL A 165 13.28 -5.87 4.72
CA VAL A 165 13.87 -5.71 3.39
C VAL A 165 14.96 -6.76 3.25
N SER A 166 14.75 -7.77 2.41
CA SER A 166 15.72 -8.85 2.17
C SER A 166 16.78 -8.47 1.15
N ALA A 167 16.41 -7.65 0.15
CA ALA A 167 17.32 -7.12 -0.84
C ALA A 167 16.79 -5.83 -1.46
N VAL A 168 17.73 -4.99 -1.92
CA VAL A 168 17.46 -3.89 -2.86
C VAL A 168 18.01 -4.34 -4.21
N THR A 169 17.13 -4.56 -5.19
CA THR A 169 17.52 -5.20 -6.44
C THR A 169 16.85 -4.55 -7.64
N PRO A 170 17.54 -4.48 -8.79
CA PRO A 170 16.89 -4.10 -10.02
C PRO A 170 15.76 -5.10 -10.34
N ILE A 171 14.62 -4.57 -10.79
CA ILE A 171 13.53 -5.41 -11.24
C ILE A 171 13.96 -6.17 -12.49
N VAL A 172 14.25 -7.46 -12.32
CA VAL A 172 14.53 -8.37 -13.43
C VAL A 172 13.26 -9.15 -13.71
N MET A 173 12.57 -8.79 -14.79
CA MET A 173 11.53 -9.66 -15.33
C MET A 173 12.18 -10.77 -16.15
N PRO A 174 12.12 -12.02 -15.68
CA PRO A 174 12.56 -13.12 -16.50
C PRO A 174 11.67 -13.15 -17.75
N ALA A 175 12.24 -12.91 -18.91
CA ALA A 175 11.55 -13.09 -20.17
C ALA A 175 11.28 -14.60 -20.39
N MET A 176 10.04 -15.03 -20.18
CA MET A 176 9.62 -16.39 -20.51
C MET A 176 9.53 -16.62 -22.03
N SER A 177 9.32 -15.57 -22.81
CA SER A 177 9.36 -15.57 -24.28
C SER A 177 9.27 -14.12 -24.75
N SER A 178 10.09 -13.73 -25.73
CA SER A 178 10.01 -12.40 -26.37
C SER A 178 8.69 -12.18 -27.13
N ALA A 179 7.96 -13.26 -27.46
CA ALA A 179 6.70 -13.19 -28.19
C ALA A 179 5.48 -12.76 -27.35
N THR A 180 5.60 -12.73 -26.01
CA THR A 180 4.49 -12.43 -25.09
C THR A 180 4.70 -11.15 -24.27
N LEU A 181 5.80 -10.41 -24.50
CA LEU A 181 6.10 -9.21 -23.76
C LEU A 181 5.24 -8.04 -24.24
N THR A 182 4.58 -7.35 -23.30
CA THR A 182 3.92 -6.06 -23.59
C THR A 182 4.96 -4.95 -23.77
N ALA A 183 4.57 -3.85 -24.46
CA ALA A 183 5.44 -2.69 -24.64
C ALA A 183 5.96 -2.13 -23.30
N ALA A 184 5.12 -2.09 -22.26
CA ALA A 184 5.50 -1.69 -20.90
C ALA A 184 6.56 -2.62 -20.31
N GLN A 185 6.44 -3.92 -20.50
CA GLN A 185 7.41 -4.92 -20.05
C GLN A 185 8.75 -4.77 -20.77
N ILE A 186 8.73 -4.54 -22.09
CA ILE A 186 9.94 -4.28 -22.88
C ILE A 186 10.64 -2.99 -22.40
N LYS A 187 9.88 -1.93 -22.10
CA LYS A 187 10.42 -0.67 -21.57
C LYS A 187 11.09 -0.87 -20.22
N ARG A 188 10.46 -1.60 -19.31
CA ARG A 188 11.03 -1.97 -17.99
C ARG A 188 12.31 -2.79 -18.10
N ALA A 189 12.35 -3.75 -19.03
CA ALA A 189 13.56 -4.56 -19.26
C ALA A 189 14.74 -3.73 -19.82
N ARG A 190 14.46 -2.62 -20.52
CA ARG A 190 15.49 -1.72 -21.04
C ARG A 190 15.96 -0.68 -20.03
N GLN A 191 15.12 -0.33 -19.06
CA GLN A 191 15.40 0.62 -17.98
C GLN A 191 14.91 0.01 -16.66
N PRO A 192 15.67 -0.95 -16.10
CA PRO A 192 15.33 -1.54 -14.81
C PRO A 192 15.42 -0.47 -13.71
N PHE A 193 14.47 -0.48 -12.80
CA PHE A 193 14.50 0.34 -11.60
C PHE A 193 14.61 -0.54 -10.36
N GLU A 194 15.14 0.01 -9.29
CA GLU A 194 15.30 -0.73 -8.03
C GLU A 194 13.96 -0.92 -7.33
N VAL A 195 13.78 -2.11 -6.77
CA VAL A 195 12.65 -2.50 -5.94
C VAL A 195 13.16 -3.13 -4.66
N TYR A 196 12.34 -3.11 -3.62
CA TYR A 196 12.61 -3.83 -2.39
C TYR A 196 12.05 -5.24 -2.49
N GLN A 197 12.88 -6.23 -2.26
CA GLN A 197 12.45 -7.60 -2.00
C GLN A 197 12.19 -7.73 -0.50
N LEU A 198 11.01 -8.22 -0.12
CA LEU A 198 10.60 -8.36 1.27
C LEU A 198 10.50 -9.83 1.66
N ASP A 199 10.95 -10.17 2.86
CA ASP A 199 10.64 -11.44 3.53
C ASP A 199 9.27 -11.33 4.21
N ALA A 200 8.25 -11.31 3.37
CA ALA A 200 6.85 -11.27 3.80
C ALA A 200 5.96 -11.74 2.65
N THR A 201 4.91 -12.49 2.95
CA THR A 201 4.03 -13.04 1.92
C THR A 201 2.95 -12.05 1.50
N ALA A 202 2.94 -11.63 0.25
CA ALA A 202 1.84 -10.88 -0.35
C ALA A 202 0.91 -11.81 -1.13
N TYR A 203 -0.34 -11.85 -0.73
CA TYR A 203 -1.39 -12.63 -1.39
C TYR A 203 -2.08 -11.82 -2.51
N PRO A 204 -2.80 -12.48 -3.44
CA PRO A 204 -3.67 -11.79 -4.40
C PRO A 204 -4.62 -10.83 -3.70
N GLY A 205 -4.66 -9.58 -4.14
CA GLY A 205 -5.40 -8.50 -3.50
C GLY A 205 -4.53 -7.58 -2.64
N SER A 206 -3.31 -8.00 -2.26
CA SER A 206 -2.36 -7.12 -1.56
C SER A 206 -1.67 -6.10 -2.48
N SER A 207 -1.76 -6.24 -3.82
CA SER A 207 -1.24 -5.26 -4.77
C SER A 207 -1.77 -3.86 -4.46
N GLY A 208 -0.87 -2.87 -4.38
CA GLY A 208 -1.20 -1.49 -4.02
C GLY A 208 -1.21 -1.21 -2.52
N SER A 209 -0.95 -2.21 -1.66
CA SER A 209 -0.84 -1.99 -0.21
C SER A 209 0.32 -1.07 0.13
N PRO A 210 0.15 -0.11 1.07
CA PRO A 210 1.26 0.66 1.58
C PRO A 210 2.19 -0.24 2.39
N VAL A 211 3.49 -0.17 2.09
CA VAL A 211 4.57 -0.65 2.96
C VAL A 211 5.03 0.52 3.79
N TYR A 212 5.10 0.35 5.09
CA TYR A 212 5.41 1.45 5.99
C TYR A 212 6.42 1.05 7.06
N ASP A 213 7.13 2.04 7.55
CA ASP A 213 8.02 1.95 8.69
C ASP A 213 7.19 1.60 9.94
N VAL A 214 7.63 0.59 10.68
CA VAL A 214 6.85 -0.01 11.79
C VAL A 214 6.63 0.91 12.99
N GLU A 215 7.49 1.91 13.15
CA GLU A 215 7.45 2.86 14.27
C GLU A 215 6.66 4.12 13.91
N THR A 216 6.91 4.67 12.73
CA THR A 216 6.38 5.97 12.32
C THR A 216 5.08 5.88 11.52
N GLY A 217 4.81 4.75 10.87
CA GLY A 217 3.70 4.56 9.94
C GLY A 217 3.86 5.31 8.61
N ARG A 218 5.04 5.90 8.34
CA ARG A 218 5.32 6.57 7.06
C ARG A 218 5.44 5.54 5.95
N VAL A 219 4.79 5.79 4.83
CA VAL A 219 4.84 4.90 3.66
C VAL A 219 6.20 5.00 3.00
N VAL A 220 6.90 3.88 2.92
CA VAL A 220 8.26 3.75 2.35
C VAL A 220 8.26 3.01 1.02
N ALA A 221 7.18 2.26 0.70
CA ALA A 221 7.02 1.57 -0.58
C ALA A 221 5.57 1.14 -0.82
N VAL A 222 5.30 0.54 -1.98
CA VAL A 222 4.00 -0.01 -2.38
C VAL A 222 4.17 -1.47 -2.80
N ILE A 223 3.40 -2.40 -2.23
CA ILE A 223 3.42 -3.82 -2.59
C ILE A 223 3.04 -3.99 -4.07
N ASN A 224 3.81 -4.82 -4.76
CA ASN A 224 3.51 -5.26 -6.11
C ASN A 224 3.57 -6.80 -6.19
N SER A 225 2.42 -7.44 -6.20
CA SER A 225 2.32 -8.91 -6.22
C SER A 225 2.42 -9.53 -7.63
N VAL A 226 2.49 -8.71 -8.69
CA VAL A 226 2.57 -9.21 -10.09
C VAL A 226 3.97 -9.70 -10.45
N PHE A 227 4.98 -9.29 -9.71
CA PHE A 227 6.36 -9.73 -9.96
C PHE A 227 6.62 -11.19 -9.55
N VAL A 228 5.69 -11.81 -8.83
CA VAL A 228 5.74 -13.24 -8.49
C VAL A 228 5.13 -14.04 -9.65
N LYS A 229 5.92 -14.92 -10.25
CA LYS A 229 5.66 -15.60 -11.53
C LYS A 229 4.60 -16.70 -11.56
N GLU A 230 3.93 -16.96 -10.45
CA GLU A 230 3.02 -18.09 -10.36
C GLU A 230 1.57 -17.69 -10.68
N SER A 231 0.79 -18.63 -11.19
CA SER A 231 -0.65 -18.43 -11.37
C SER A 231 -1.31 -18.11 -10.02
N LYS A 232 -2.46 -17.41 -10.03
CA LYS A 232 -3.20 -17.11 -8.79
C LYS A 232 -3.47 -18.38 -7.97
N GLU A 233 -3.73 -19.49 -8.63
CA GLU A 233 -3.96 -20.79 -8.03
C GLU A 233 -2.70 -21.35 -7.38
N ALA A 234 -1.54 -21.24 -8.04
CA ALA A 234 -0.26 -21.68 -7.51
C ALA A 234 0.16 -20.84 -6.28
N MET A 235 -0.10 -19.51 -6.28
CA MET A 235 0.15 -18.64 -5.14
C MET A 235 -0.74 -18.98 -3.93
N LEU A 236 -1.94 -19.49 -4.14
CA LEU A 236 -2.81 -19.94 -3.05
C LEU A 236 -2.36 -21.28 -2.45
N HIS A 237 -1.77 -22.16 -3.27
CA HIS A 237 -1.30 -23.47 -2.82
C HIS A 237 0.15 -23.46 -2.30
N ASN A 238 1.00 -22.61 -2.86
CA ASN A 238 2.40 -22.47 -2.48
C ASN A 238 2.76 -20.97 -2.42
N PRO A 239 2.35 -20.23 -1.38
CA PRO A 239 2.69 -18.82 -1.25
C PRO A 239 4.20 -18.67 -1.14
N SER A 240 4.81 -17.90 -2.05
CA SER A 240 6.19 -17.48 -1.90
C SER A 240 6.29 -16.53 -0.72
N ALA A 241 7.26 -16.75 0.16
CA ALA A 241 7.58 -15.79 1.23
C ALA A 241 8.22 -14.50 0.68
N ILE A 242 8.49 -14.43 -0.63
CA ILE A 242 9.12 -13.30 -1.28
C ILE A 242 8.06 -12.41 -1.91
N SER A 243 8.06 -11.13 -1.53
CA SER A 243 7.25 -10.10 -2.14
C SER A 243 8.13 -8.95 -2.63
N TYR A 244 7.65 -8.19 -3.58
CA TYR A 244 8.35 -7.01 -4.08
C TYR A 244 7.54 -5.75 -3.77
N ALA A 245 8.27 -4.66 -3.49
CA ALA A 245 7.68 -3.36 -3.23
C ALA A 245 8.38 -2.26 -4.02
N ILE A 246 7.59 -1.35 -4.56
CA ILE A 246 8.03 -0.18 -5.33
C ILE A 246 8.37 0.93 -4.35
N PRO A 247 9.59 1.50 -4.35
CA PRO A 247 10.00 2.58 -3.44
C PRO A 247 9.09 3.80 -3.49
N SER A 248 8.90 4.45 -2.34
CA SER A 248 8.07 5.66 -2.18
C SER A 248 8.52 6.85 -3.02
N ALA A 249 9.78 6.90 -3.44
CA ALA A 249 10.28 7.92 -4.35
C ALA A 249 9.47 8.01 -5.66
N TYR A 250 9.03 6.87 -6.20
CA TYR A 250 8.18 6.84 -7.40
C TYR A 250 6.74 7.30 -7.11
N VAL A 251 6.24 7.08 -5.89
CA VAL A 251 4.95 7.64 -5.45
C VAL A 251 5.03 9.16 -5.39
N ASN A 252 6.09 9.72 -4.79
CA ASN A 252 6.30 11.17 -4.73
C ASN A 252 6.39 11.78 -6.14
N ALA A 253 7.15 11.17 -7.04
CA ALA A 253 7.23 11.62 -8.44
C ALA A 253 5.86 11.61 -9.14
N LEU A 254 5.02 10.59 -8.89
CA LEU A 254 3.66 10.51 -9.41
C LEU A 254 2.78 11.65 -8.86
N LEU A 255 2.86 11.94 -7.56
CA LEU A 255 2.11 13.02 -6.91
C LEU A 255 2.54 14.41 -7.39
N GLU A 256 3.84 14.66 -7.50
CA GLU A 256 4.40 15.91 -8.03
C GLU A 256 3.97 16.14 -9.49
N ALA A 257 4.06 15.10 -10.31
CA ALA A 257 3.63 15.18 -11.70
C ALA A 257 2.11 15.36 -11.86
N ALA A 258 1.30 14.90 -10.93
CA ALA A 258 -0.14 15.14 -10.90
C ALA A 258 -0.47 16.59 -10.47
N ALA A 259 0.26 17.13 -9.49
CA ALA A 259 0.09 18.50 -9.03
C ALA A 259 0.50 19.54 -10.09
N ALA A 260 1.55 19.25 -10.88
CA ALA A 260 2.00 20.14 -11.95
C ALA A 260 1.06 20.20 -13.18
N ALA A 261 0.08 19.29 -13.27
CA ALA A 261 -0.86 19.20 -14.38
C ALA A 261 -2.24 19.84 -14.07
N GLN A 262 -2.44 20.30 -12.84
CA GLN A 262 -3.64 21.04 -12.39
C GLN A 262 -3.44 22.55 -12.53
#